data_63072bd1588d2c76b1c0885556bb6cd6
#
_entry.id   63072bd1588d2c76b1c0885556bb6cd6
#
_cell.length_a   1.000
_cell.length_b   1.000
_cell.length_c   1.000
_cell.angle_alpha   90.00
_cell.angle_beta   90.00
_cell.angle_gamma   90.00
#
_symmetry.space_group_name_H-M   'P 1'
#
loop_
_entity.id
_entity.type
_entity.pdbx_description
1 polymer ?
#
loop_
_entity_poly.entity_id
_entity_poly.type
_entity_poly.pdbx_seq_one_letter_code
_entity_poly.pdbx_strand_id
1 'polypeptide(L)'
;TDPDACNYDSSATLDDGSCTGPFVCDDGTLVCDLDECSNEPGNTITDGCDLPLDNIYLLDDGSVLYNSSDNIGGFQFSVDGTTASGGSGGSAAAAGFTVSVGGSTVLGFSFTGSFVPAGCGTLTNLSLNGDATGLSSIVMSSPNGVALNFSYYEDEDDGGDGGGDGGGDGTTDIPGCTDSNACNYNIDANVDDGSCTFAEENFDCDGN
;
A
#
# COMPACT_ATOMS: atom_id res chain seq x y z
N THR A 1 -18.05 -29.59 -21.20
CA THR A 1 -19.14 -30.45 -20.63
C THR A 1 -18.93 -30.78 -19.15
N ASP A 2 -17.85 -30.24 -18.52
CA ASP A 2 -17.56 -30.45 -17.11
C ASP A 2 -18.47 -29.58 -16.24
N PRO A 3 -19.34 -30.13 -15.38
CA PRO A 3 -20.25 -29.36 -14.54
C PRO A 3 -19.55 -28.56 -13.43
N ASP A 4 -18.26 -28.85 -13.14
CA ASP A 4 -17.46 -28.14 -12.16
C ASP A 4 -16.62 -27.03 -12.83
N ALA A 5 -16.74 -26.86 -14.16
CA ALA A 5 -16.04 -25.79 -14.87
C ALA A 5 -16.77 -24.46 -14.77
N CYS A 6 -16.02 -23.37 -14.67
CA CYS A 6 -16.54 -22.00 -14.56
C CYS A 6 -17.34 -21.55 -15.79
N ASN A 7 -17.02 -22.06 -16.95
CA ASN A 7 -17.74 -21.80 -18.20
C ASN A 7 -18.65 -22.96 -18.62
N TYR A 8 -19.20 -23.70 -17.63
CA TYR A 8 -20.10 -24.83 -17.91
C TYR A 8 -21.37 -24.42 -18.67
N ASP A 9 -21.59 -25.08 -19.81
CA ASP A 9 -22.84 -24.98 -20.57
C ASP A 9 -23.61 -26.32 -20.49
N SER A 10 -24.73 -26.30 -19.79
CA SER A 10 -25.59 -27.48 -19.62
C SER A 10 -26.23 -27.97 -20.91
N SER A 11 -26.21 -27.18 -21.98
CA SER A 11 -26.73 -27.56 -23.31
C SER A 11 -25.64 -28.17 -24.19
N ALA A 12 -24.38 -28.09 -23.82
CA ALA A 12 -23.29 -28.67 -24.61
C ALA A 12 -23.30 -30.20 -24.54
N THR A 13 -23.33 -30.83 -25.69
CA THR A 13 -23.35 -32.31 -25.84
C THR A 13 -21.99 -32.87 -26.23
N LEU A 14 -21.04 -32.03 -26.57
CA LEU A 14 -19.67 -32.40 -26.98
C LEU A 14 -18.66 -31.49 -26.26
N ASP A 15 -17.63 -32.11 -25.71
CA ASP A 15 -16.51 -31.38 -25.11
C ASP A 15 -15.58 -30.89 -26.25
N ASP A 16 -15.36 -29.58 -26.31
CA ASP A 16 -14.44 -28.91 -27.24
C ASP A 16 -13.09 -28.54 -26.58
N GLY A 17 -12.91 -28.94 -25.34
CA GLY A 17 -11.69 -28.65 -24.57
C GLY A 17 -11.61 -27.20 -24.06
N SER A 18 -12.69 -26.42 -24.14
CA SER A 18 -12.74 -25.03 -23.69
C SER A 18 -13.08 -24.84 -22.21
N CYS A 19 -13.31 -25.94 -21.48
CA CYS A 19 -13.61 -25.87 -20.06
C CYS A 19 -12.46 -25.23 -19.27
N THR A 20 -12.77 -24.15 -18.54
CA THR A 20 -11.83 -23.50 -17.60
C THR A 20 -12.19 -23.91 -16.18
N GLY A 21 -11.19 -24.40 -15.44
CA GLY A 21 -11.38 -24.74 -14.04
C GLY A 21 -11.47 -23.50 -13.15
N PRO A 22 -11.99 -23.65 -11.92
CA PRO A 22 -12.02 -22.57 -10.95
C PRO A 22 -10.58 -22.17 -10.52
N PHE A 23 -10.42 -20.91 -10.14
CA PHE A 23 -9.25 -20.41 -9.44
C PHE A 23 -9.34 -20.79 -7.96
N VAL A 24 -8.20 -21.00 -7.32
CA VAL A 24 -8.11 -21.27 -5.88
C VAL A 24 -7.65 -19.98 -5.22
N CYS A 25 -8.47 -19.40 -4.36
CA CYS A 25 -8.10 -18.27 -3.52
C CYS A 25 -7.15 -18.72 -2.39
N ASP A 26 -6.48 -17.80 -1.72
CA ASP A 26 -5.51 -18.11 -0.66
C ASP A 26 -6.15 -18.80 0.56
N ASP A 27 -7.44 -18.58 0.81
CA ASP A 27 -8.25 -19.29 1.82
C ASP A 27 -8.65 -20.71 1.41
N GLY A 28 -8.34 -21.11 0.17
CA GLY A 28 -8.74 -22.40 -0.41
C GLY A 28 -10.12 -22.41 -1.05
N THR A 29 -10.82 -21.26 -1.12
CA THR A 29 -12.09 -21.13 -1.83
C THR A 29 -11.88 -21.25 -3.33
N LEU A 30 -12.81 -21.94 -4.02
CA LEU A 30 -12.80 -22.08 -5.48
C LEU A 30 -13.77 -21.08 -6.09
N VAL A 31 -13.28 -20.19 -6.94
CA VAL A 31 -14.06 -19.16 -7.62
C VAL A 31 -13.86 -19.22 -9.13
N CYS A 32 -14.80 -18.69 -9.88
CA CYS A 32 -14.73 -18.66 -11.34
C CYS A 32 -14.17 -17.36 -11.92
N ASP A 33 -14.12 -16.31 -11.13
CA ASP A 33 -13.49 -15.04 -11.44
C ASP A 33 -12.45 -14.72 -10.37
N LEU A 34 -11.24 -14.30 -10.77
CA LEU A 34 -10.22 -13.87 -9.82
C LEU A 34 -10.67 -12.65 -9.00
N ASP A 35 -11.54 -11.81 -9.57
CA ASP A 35 -12.15 -10.68 -8.85
C ASP A 35 -13.11 -11.15 -7.73
N GLU A 36 -13.57 -12.40 -7.77
CA GLU A 36 -14.35 -12.99 -6.67
C GLU A 36 -13.46 -13.43 -5.50
N CYS A 37 -12.14 -13.63 -5.72
CA CYS A 37 -11.19 -13.80 -4.63
C CYS A 37 -10.97 -12.49 -3.84
N SER A 38 -11.26 -11.34 -4.45
CA SER A 38 -11.20 -10.02 -3.80
C SER A 38 -12.38 -9.74 -2.85
N ASN A 39 -13.40 -10.64 -2.81
CA ASN A 39 -14.38 -10.70 -1.71
C ASN A 39 -13.88 -11.49 -0.49
N GLU A 40 -12.61 -11.84 -0.44
CA GLU A 40 -11.96 -11.98 0.85
C GLU A 40 -12.32 -10.71 1.65
N PRO A 41 -12.76 -10.84 2.93
CA PRO A 41 -12.77 -9.69 3.82
C PRO A 41 -11.37 -9.11 3.70
N GLY A 42 -11.25 -7.97 3.04
CA GLY A 42 -10.03 -7.43 2.47
C GLY A 42 -8.86 -7.81 3.33
N ASN A 43 -7.70 -8.08 2.80
CA ASN A 43 -6.49 -8.39 3.57
C ASN A 43 -6.34 -7.27 4.61
N THR A 44 -7.24 -7.32 5.62
CA THR A 44 -7.29 -6.34 6.70
C THR A 44 -5.97 -6.55 7.40
N ILE A 45 -5.05 -5.64 7.17
CA ILE A 45 -3.78 -5.62 7.87
C ILE A 45 -4.09 -5.57 9.36
N THR A 46 -3.90 -6.67 10.05
CA THR A 46 -4.14 -6.80 11.49
C THR A 46 -2.85 -7.08 12.26
N ASP A 47 -1.84 -7.56 11.56
CA ASP A 47 -0.50 -7.84 12.09
C ASP A 47 0.57 -7.26 11.16
N GLY A 48 1.70 -6.84 11.71
CA GLY A 48 2.80 -6.32 10.90
C GLY A 48 3.38 -7.36 9.93
N CYS A 49 3.14 -8.65 10.16
CA CYS A 49 3.60 -9.71 9.26
C CYS A 49 2.72 -9.85 8.00
N ASP A 50 1.56 -9.22 7.96
CA ASP A 50 0.72 -9.11 6.77
C ASP A 50 1.25 -8.06 5.80
N LEU A 51 2.11 -7.13 6.27
CA LEU A 51 2.71 -6.09 5.45
C LEU A 51 3.80 -6.62 4.52
N PRO A 52 3.96 -6.05 3.33
CA PRO A 52 5.18 -6.23 2.55
C PRO A 52 6.43 -5.83 3.33
N LEU A 53 7.59 -6.37 2.94
CA LEU A 53 8.88 -6.00 3.57
C LEU A 53 9.15 -4.50 3.43
N ASP A 54 9.71 -3.92 4.49
CA ASP A 54 10.10 -2.52 4.61
C ASP A 54 8.90 -1.56 4.47
N ASN A 55 7.76 -1.99 5.03
CA ASN A 55 6.55 -1.20 5.12
C ASN A 55 6.15 -0.93 6.58
N ILE A 56 5.42 0.16 6.75
CA ILE A 56 4.80 0.59 8.02
C ILE A 56 3.32 0.93 7.75
N TYR A 57 2.45 0.64 8.71
CA TYR A 57 1.02 0.90 8.61
C TYR A 57 0.45 1.35 9.95
N LEU A 58 -0.55 2.23 9.94
CA LEU A 58 -1.23 2.72 11.14
C LEU A 58 -2.65 2.17 11.19
N LEU A 59 -2.96 1.42 12.25
CA LEU A 59 -4.32 0.97 12.53
C LEU A 59 -5.14 2.08 13.23
N ASP A 60 -6.45 2.01 13.14
CA ASP A 60 -7.40 2.95 13.76
C ASP A 60 -7.25 3.03 15.29
N ASP A 61 -6.79 1.97 15.93
CA ASP A 61 -6.56 1.93 17.38
C ASP A 61 -5.25 2.63 17.81
N GLY A 62 -4.48 3.15 16.85
CA GLY A 62 -3.19 3.80 17.05
C GLY A 62 -2.01 2.85 17.06
N SER A 63 -2.20 1.57 16.77
CA SER A 63 -1.10 0.61 16.61
C SER A 63 -0.36 0.88 15.32
N VAL A 64 0.95 1.13 15.41
CA VAL A 64 1.85 1.29 14.26
C VAL A 64 2.47 -0.06 13.98
N LEU A 65 2.08 -0.69 12.88
CA LEU A 65 2.61 -1.97 12.41
C LEU A 65 3.84 -1.76 11.56
N TYR A 66 4.73 -2.75 11.51
CA TYR A 66 5.92 -2.73 10.65
C TYR A 66 6.29 -4.13 10.19
N ASN A 67 6.95 -4.22 9.04
CA ASN A 67 7.69 -5.38 8.58
C ASN A 67 9.06 -4.89 8.05
N SER A 68 10.16 -5.32 8.65
CA SER A 68 11.49 -4.81 8.37
C SER A 68 12.47 -5.92 8.00
N SER A 69 13.17 -5.75 6.89
CA SER A 69 14.25 -6.63 6.45
C SER A 69 15.53 -6.44 7.29
N ASP A 70 15.69 -5.26 7.93
CA ASP A 70 16.87 -4.85 8.67
C ASP A 70 16.54 -4.46 10.12
N ASN A 71 17.58 -4.45 10.97
CA ASN A 71 17.45 -3.92 12.33
C ASN A 71 17.21 -2.41 12.32
N ILE A 72 16.21 -1.94 13.07
CA ILE A 72 15.85 -0.53 13.18
C ILE A 72 16.55 0.08 14.39
N GLY A 73 17.45 1.04 14.16
CA GLY A 73 18.18 1.80 15.19
C GLY A 73 17.49 3.09 15.62
N GLY A 74 16.57 3.61 14.78
CA GLY A 74 15.74 4.77 15.07
C GLY A 74 14.70 4.99 14.00
N PHE A 75 13.62 5.69 14.35
CA PHE A 75 12.54 6.01 13.44
C PHE A 75 11.95 7.39 13.71
N GLN A 76 11.45 8.02 12.67
CA GLN A 76 10.63 9.22 12.72
C GLN A 76 9.53 9.12 11.64
N PHE A 77 8.36 9.63 11.97
CA PHE A 77 7.26 9.81 11.01
C PHE A 77 6.29 10.87 11.50
N SER A 78 5.40 11.31 10.63
CA SER A 78 4.29 12.20 10.95
C SER A 78 2.99 11.43 10.89
N VAL A 79 2.07 11.71 11.82
CA VAL A 79 0.68 11.23 11.79
C VAL A 79 -0.13 12.25 10.99
N ASP A 80 -0.85 11.77 9.98
CA ASP A 80 -1.69 12.59 9.12
C ASP A 80 -3.14 12.59 9.61
N GLY A 81 -3.87 13.67 9.34
CA GLY A 81 -5.27 13.84 9.75
C GLY A 81 -5.46 14.26 11.21
N THR A 82 -4.56 13.90 12.11
CA THR A 82 -4.67 14.23 13.54
C THR A 82 -3.30 14.42 14.20
N THR A 83 -3.29 14.52 15.53
CA THR A 83 -2.09 14.57 16.36
C THR A 83 -2.07 13.40 17.34
N ALA A 84 -0.89 13.05 17.84
CA ALA A 84 -0.73 12.10 18.91
C ALA A 84 -0.30 12.79 20.21
N SER A 85 -0.67 12.24 21.34
CA SER A 85 -0.33 12.75 22.69
C SER A 85 0.71 11.89 23.39
N GLY A 86 1.03 10.71 22.85
CA GLY A 86 2.02 9.79 23.40
C GLY A 86 2.23 8.58 22.52
N GLY A 87 3.36 7.90 22.74
CA GLY A 87 3.69 6.62 22.12
C GLY A 87 4.28 5.66 23.14
N SER A 88 3.88 4.39 23.10
CA SER A 88 4.34 3.37 24.06
C SER A 88 4.15 1.96 23.52
N GLY A 89 4.75 0.99 24.17
CA GLY A 89 4.55 -0.42 23.82
C GLY A 89 5.25 -0.85 22.54
N GLY A 90 4.86 -2.02 22.03
CA GLY A 90 5.42 -2.62 20.82
C GLY A 90 6.89 -3.02 20.92
N SER A 91 7.46 -3.34 19.77
CA SER A 91 8.86 -3.75 19.62
C SER A 91 9.85 -2.65 20.02
N ALA A 92 9.47 -1.37 19.84
CA ALA A 92 10.27 -0.23 20.27
C ALA A 92 10.46 -0.23 21.79
N ALA A 93 9.40 -0.35 22.55
CA ALA A 93 9.47 -0.42 24.01
C ALA A 93 10.21 -1.67 24.48
N ALA A 94 9.98 -2.82 23.87
CA ALA A 94 10.69 -4.07 24.18
C ALA A 94 12.19 -3.95 23.95
N ALA A 95 12.61 -3.19 22.94
CA ALA A 95 14.01 -2.88 22.63
C ALA A 95 14.60 -1.74 23.51
N GLY A 96 13.81 -1.15 24.40
CA GLY A 96 14.25 -0.05 25.28
C GLY A 96 14.33 1.30 24.58
N PHE A 97 13.54 1.52 23.54
CA PHE A 97 13.43 2.82 22.88
C PHE A 97 12.63 3.81 23.73
N THR A 98 13.00 5.07 23.59
CA THR A 98 12.14 6.18 24.00
C THR A 98 11.37 6.65 22.78
N VAL A 99 10.04 6.65 22.88
CA VAL A 99 9.16 7.20 21.86
C VAL A 99 8.70 8.59 22.34
N SER A 100 9.08 9.62 21.60
CA SER A 100 8.74 11.01 21.86
C SER A 100 7.75 11.50 20.82
N VAL A 101 6.71 12.19 21.26
CA VAL A 101 5.65 12.72 20.39
C VAL A 101 5.56 14.23 20.56
N GLY A 102 5.55 14.95 19.43
CA GLY A 102 5.40 16.39 19.38
C GLY A 102 4.39 16.82 18.33
N GLY A 103 3.11 16.91 18.72
CA GLY A 103 2.03 17.19 17.78
C GLY A 103 1.78 15.99 16.86
N SER A 104 2.01 16.13 15.56
CA SER A 104 1.93 15.02 14.61
C SER A 104 3.24 14.22 14.49
N THR A 105 4.37 14.76 14.92
CA THR A 105 5.67 14.10 14.74
C THR A 105 5.93 13.10 15.85
N VAL A 106 6.30 11.89 15.46
CA VAL A 106 6.71 10.78 16.34
C VAL A 106 8.18 10.46 16.08
N LEU A 107 8.97 10.35 17.14
CA LEU A 107 10.38 10.04 17.08
C LEU A 107 10.69 8.89 18.05
N GLY A 108 11.27 7.81 17.54
CA GLY A 108 11.72 6.67 18.33
C GLY A 108 13.22 6.48 18.27
N PHE A 109 13.88 6.41 19.43
CA PHE A 109 15.33 6.27 19.51
C PHE A 109 15.75 5.58 20.80
N SER A 110 16.97 5.04 20.81
CA SER A 110 17.59 4.44 21.99
C SER A 110 18.81 5.24 22.45
N PHE A 111 18.87 5.59 23.74
CA PHE A 111 20.06 6.21 24.34
C PHE A 111 21.20 5.20 24.58
N THR A 112 20.89 3.91 24.57
CA THR A 112 21.86 2.83 24.87
C THR A 112 22.41 2.18 23.60
N GLY A 113 21.96 2.61 22.41
CA GLY A 113 22.33 1.98 21.15
C GLY A 113 21.60 0.64 20.90
N SER A 114 20.52 0.38 21.62
CA SER A 114 19.63 -0.77 21.33
C SER A 114 18.93 -0.58 20.00
N PHE A 115 18.43 -1.65 19.43
CA PHE A 115 17.70 -1.65 18.15
C PHE A 115 16.49 -2.58 18.20
N VAL A 116 15.50 -2.32 17.39
CA VAL A 116 14.41 -3.25 17.10
C VAL A 116 14.95 -4.26 16.08
N PRO A 117 14.96 -5.57 16.39
CA PRO A 117 15.41 -6.58 15.42
C PRO A 117 14.59 -6.57 14.13
N ALA A 118 15.22 -6.97 13.02
CA ALA A 118 14.52 -7.29 11.79
C ALA A 118 13.37 -8.27 12.07
N GLY A 119 12.26 -8.11 11.36
CA GLY A 119 11.03 -8.88 11.55
C GLY A 119 9.80 -7.99 11.48
N CYS A 120 8.68 -8.50 11.92
CA CYS A 120 7.37 -7.88 11.79
C CYS A 120 6.60 -7.84 13.11
N GLY A 121 5.57 -7.00 13.17
CA GLY A 121 4.67 -6.85 14.31
C GLY A 121 4.30 -5.40 14.60
N THR A 122 3.94 -5.10 15.84
CA THR A 122 3.66 -3.72 16.28
C THR A 122 4.96 -3.02 16.68
N LEU A 123 5.28 -1.90 16.00
CA LEU A 123 6.44 -1.05 16.33
C LEU A 123 6.21 -0.28 17.61
N THR A 124 5.09 0.45 17.69
CA THR A 124 4.67 1.23 18.86
C THR A 124 3.17 1.46 18.81
N ASN A 125 2.55 1.82 19.94
CA ASN A 125 1.14 2.22 20.01
C ASN A 125 1.07 3.71 20.30
N LEU A 126 0.30 4.45 19.51
CA LEU A 126 0.10 5.89 19.65
C LEU A 126 -1.22 6.16 20.38
N SER A 127 -1.22 7.23 21.19
CA SER A 127 -2.44 7.80 21.75
C SER A 127 -2.89 8.92 20.82
N LEU A 128 -3.79 8.62 19.88
CA LEU A 128 -4.31 9.58 18.90
C LEU A 128 -5.33 10.53 19.55
N ASN A 129 -5.40 11.78 19.08
CA ASN A 129 -6.38 12.78 19.55
C ASN A 129 -7.61 12.88 18.64
N GLY A 130 -7.67 12.09 17.57
CA GLY A 130 -8.75 12.04 16.58
C GLY A 130 -8.43 10.98 15.54
N ASP A 131 -9.19 10.96 14.47
CA ASP A 131 -9.04 10.00 13.39
C ASP A 131 -7.80 10.36 12.57
N ALA A 132 -6.88 9.42 12.45
CA ALA A 132 -5.70 9.53 11.60
C ALA A 132 -6.02 9.01 10.20
N THR A 133 -5.40 9.62 9.19
CA THR A 133 -5.55 9.20 7.79
C THR A 133 -4.34 8.44 7.27
N GLY A 134 -3.28 8.32 8.06
CA GLY A 134 -2.08 7.58 7.69
C GLY A 134 -0.82 8.13 8.34
N LEU A 135 0.32 7.75 7.77
CA LEU A 135 1.65 8.22 8.19
C LEU A 135 2.42 8.77 6.98
N SER A 136 3.13 9.88 7.20
CA SER A 136 4.00 10.50 6.20
C SER A 136 5.38 10.85 6.76
N SER A 137 6.26 11.39 5.91
CA SER A 137 7.61 11.82 6.29
C SER A 137 8.39 10.71 7.03
N ILE A 138 8.25 9.48 6.57
CA ILE A 138 8.82 8.29 7.19
C ILE A 138 10.34 8.30 7.01
N VAL A 139 11.05 8.22 8.12
CA VAL A 139 12.51 8.08 8.17
C VAL A 139 12.83 6.94 9.11
N MET A 140 13.41 5.87 8.58
CA MET A 140 13.93 4.75 9.35
C MET A 140 15.43 4.67 9.20
N SER A 141 16.13 4.29 10.25
CA SER A 141 17.58 4.11 10.20
C SER A 141 18.01 2.82 10.86
N SER A 142 19.06 2.22 10.32
CA SER A 142 19.74 1.09 10.96
C SER A 142 20.50 1.52 12.22
N PRO A 143 20.98 0.58 13.06
CA PRO A 143 21.80 0.89 14.23
C PRO A 143 23.10 1.65 13.92
N ASN A 144 23.55 1.56 12.67
CA ASN A 144 24.75 2.27 12.19
C ASN A 144 24.43 3.65 11.59
N GLY A 145 23.15 4.09 11.66
CA GLY A 145 22.70 5.37 11.11
C GLY A 145 22.55 5.40 9.59
N VAL A 146 22.53 4.24 8.93
CA VAL A 146 22.22 4.16 7.50
C VAL A 146 20.70 4.23 7.32
N ALA A 147 20.24 5.05 6.39
CA ALA A 147 18.82 5.13 6.06
C ALA A 147 18.29 3.78 5.55
N LEU A 148 17.14 3.37 6.05
CA LEU A 148 16.37 2.23 5.58
C LEU A 148 15.23 2.75 4.71
N ASN A 149 14.97 2.07 3.60
CA ASN A 149 13.97 2.49 2.64
C ASN A 149 12.60 1.91 3.04
N PHE A 150 11.81 2.69 3.77
CA PHE A 150 10.48 2.31 4.21
C PHE A 150 9.42 3.12 3.50
N SER A 151 8.30 2.45 3.19
CA SER A 151 7.09 3.05 2.63
C SER A 151 5.91 2.90 3.59
N TYR A 152 4.93 3.81 3.51
CA TYR A 152 3.62 3.60 4.09
C TYR A 152 2.87 2.60 3.21
N TYR A 153 2.25 1.60 3.82
CA TYR A 153 1.36 0.69 3.10
C TYR A 153 0.00 1.36 2.95
N GLU A 154 -0.44 1.53 1.74
CA GLU A 154 -1.79 1.99 1.42
C GLU A 154 -2.62 0.77 1.02
N ASP A 155 -3.76 0.59 1.69
CA ASP A 155 -4.71 -0.46 1.32
C ASP A 155 -5.45 0.00 0.05
N GLU A 156 -5.27 -0.69 -1.07
CA GLU A 156 -5.91 -0.31 -2.35
C GLU A 156 -7.44 -0.48 -2.35
N ASP A 157 -8.03 -0.93 -1.23
CA ASP A 157 -9.45 -1.28 -1.13
C ASP A 157 -10.31 -0.19 -0.46
N ASP A 158 -9.76 1.01 -0.15
CA ASP A 158 -10.59 2.13 0.30
C ASP A 158 -11.17 2.90 -0.89
N GLY A 159 -12.28 2.39 -1.43
CA GLY A 159 -13.11 3.05 -2.44
C GLY A 159 -13.70 4.40 -1.99
N GLY A 160 -12.93 5.23 -1.33
CA GLY A 160 -13.24 6.57 -0.86
C GLY A 160 -12.78 7.65 -1.84
N ASP A 161 -13.72 8.09 -2.72
CA ASP A 161 -13.67 9.34 -3.47
C ASP A 161 -13.16 10.52 -2.61
N GLY A 162 -11.99 11.06 -2.90
CA GLY A 162 -11.52 12.27 -2.22
C GLY A 162 -10.10 12.67 -2.56
N GLY A 163 -9.91 13.36 -3.67
CA GLY A 163 -8.67 13.92 -4.15
C GLY A 163 -7.73 14.57 -3.14
N GLY A 164 -6.46 14.35 -3.30
CA GLY A 164 -5.40 15.06 -2.59
C GLY A 164 -4.03 14.46 -2.85
N ASP A 165 -3.39 14.97 -3.86
CA ASP A 165 -1.96 15.01 -4.14
C ASP A 165 -0.98 14.38 -3.14
N GLY A 166 -0.15 13.49 -3.67
CA GLY A 166 1.27 13.49 -3.33
C GLY A 166 1.76 12.37 -2.47
N GLY A 167 2.21 11.30 -3.06
CA GLY A 167 3.14 10.44 -2.35
C GLY A 167 3.63 9.27 -3.18
N GLY A 168 4.69 9.29 -3.74
CA GLY A 168 5.72 8.39 -4.09
C GLY A 168 5.43 6.88 -4.09
N ASP A 169 4.71 6.38 -5.08
CA ASP A 169 5.00 5.09 -5.67
C ASP A 169 6.44 5.15 -6.21
N GLY A 170 7.24 4.13 -5.91
CA GLY A 170 8.62 4.00 -6.41
C GLY A 170 8.74 3.84 -7.94
N THR A 171 7.68 4.14 -8.69
CA THR A 171 7.73 4.43 -10.12
C THR A 171 8.05 5.91 -10.27
N THR A 172 9.17 6.24 -10.91
CA THR A 172 9.44 7.61 -11.33
C THR A 172 8.21 8.13 -12.06
N ASP A 173 7.58 9.19 -11.53
CA ASP A 173 6.51 9.90 -12.20
C ASP A 173 6.99 10.29 -13.59
N ILE A 174 6.36 9.74 -14.59
CA ILE A 174 6.60 10.07 -15.99
C ILE A 174 5.44 10.96 -16.42
N PRO A 175 5.61 12.29 -16.34
CA PRO A 175 4.54 13.22 -16.77
C PRO A 175 4.37 13.11 -18.29
N GLY A 176 3.13 13.21 -18.72
CA GLY A 176 2.78 13.16 -20.13
C GLY A 176 1.29 12.95 -20.35
N CYS A 177 0.86 12.93 -21.61
CA CYS A 177 -0.54 12.68 -21.93
C CYS A 177 -0.90 11.21 -21.70
N THR A 178 -1.84 10.94 -20.79
CA THR A 178 -2.33 9.60 -20.44
C THR A 178 -3.59 9.18 -21.20
N ASP A 179 -4.20 10.08 -22.02
CA ASP A 179 -5.38 9.74 -22.83
C ASP A 179 -4.97 9.03 -24.13
N SER A 180 -5.36 7.77 -24.26
CA SER A 180 -5.05 6.94 -25.43
C SER A 180 -5.69 7.43 -26.75
N ASN A 181 -6.63 8.38 -26.70
CA ASN A 181 -7.23 9.00 -27.87
C ASN A 181 -6.52 10.29 -28.29
N ALA A 182 -5.57 10.77 -27.52
CA ALA A 182 -4.79 11.96 -27.85
C ALA A 182 -3.70 11.66 -28.86
N CYS A 183 -3.39 12.66 -29.69
CA CYS A 183 -2.37 12.53 -30.73
C CYS A 183 -0.94 12.40 -30.18
N ASN A 184 -0.71 12.88 -28.97
CA ASN A 184 0.55 12.80 -28.24
C ASN A 184 0.50 11.87 -27.03
N TYR A 185 -0.37 10.85 -27.09
CA TYR A 185 -0.43 9.81 -26.04
C TYR A 185 0.96 9.22 -25.77
N ASN A 186 1.35 9.19 -24.50
CA ASN A 186 2.58 8.56 -24.06
C ASN A 186 2.26 7.32 -23.20
N ILE A 187 2.52 6.13 -23.74
CA ILE A 187 2.25 4.86 -23.06
C ILE A 187 3.05 4.68 -21.74
N ASP A 188 4.18 5.39 -21.61
CA ASP A 188 5.03 5.33 -20.43
C ASP A 188 4.64 6.37 -19.38
N ALA A 189 3.72 7.32 -19.72
CA ALA A 189 3.25 8.30 -18.75
C ALA A 189 2.26 7.68 -17.76
N ASN A 190 2.51 7.90 -16.47
CA ASN A 190 1.64 7.49 -15.38
C ASN A 190 0.98 8.70 -14.66
N VAL A 191 1.37 9.93 -15.01
CA VAL A 191 0.79 11.17 -14.50
C VAL A 191 0.41 12.07 -15.66
N ASP A 192 -0.87 12.48 -15.75
CA ASP A 192 -1.32 13.43 -16.76
C ASP A 192 -0.80 14.84 -16.41
N ASP A 193 -0.01 15.42 -17.33
CA ASP A 193 0.54 16.75 -17.18
C ASP A 193 -0.30 17.85 -17.89
N GLY A 194 -1.48 17.49 -18.40
CA GLY A 194 -2.36 18.37 -19.15
C GLY A 194 -1.86 18.68 -20.58
N SER A 195 -0.86 17.96 -21.07
CA SER A 195 -0.28 18.18 -22.40
C SER A 195 -1.06 17.52 -23.54
N CYS A 196 -2.15 16.80 -23.26
CA CYS A 196 -2.91 16.07 -24.26
C CYS A 196 -3.39 16.99 -25.41
N THR A 197 -3.07 16.58 -26.63
CA THR A 197 -3.52 17.25 -27.84
C THR A 197 -4.39 16.30 -28.65
N PHE A 198 -5.49 16.82 -29.18
CA PHE A 198 -6.44 16.02 -29.96
C PHE A 198 -6.51 16.55 -31.40
N ALA A 199 -6.84 15.64 -32.33
CA ALA A 199 -7.09 16.04 -33.70
C ALA A 199 -8.28 17.01 -33.79
N GLU A 200 -8.22 17.97 -34.75
CA GLU A 200 -9.36 18.85 -35.05
C GLU A 200 -10.50 18.02 -35.67
N GLU A 201 -11.72 18.54 -35.55
CA GLU A 201 -12.91 17.88 -36.08
C GLU A 201 -12.75 17.61 -37.60
N ASN A 202 -12.89 16.33 -37.99
CA ASN A 202 -12.69 15.78 -39.33
C ASN A 202 -11.24 15.66 -39.83
N PHE A 203 -10.25 15.77 -38.93
CA PHE A 203 -8.85 15.50 -39.23
C PHE A 203 -8.32 14.34 -38.36
N ASP A 204 -7.29 13.68 -38.83
CA ASP A 204 -6.49 12.78 -38.00
C ASP A 204 -5.35 13.53 -37.30
N CYS A 205 -4.55 12.83 -36.49
CA CYS A 205 -3.42 13.42 -35.76
C CYS A 205 -2.30 13.96 -36.68
N ASP A 206 -2.28 13.58 -37.95
CA ASP A 206 -1.33 14.05 -38.97
C ASP A 206 -1.90 15.22 -39.80
N GLY A 207 -3.14 15.64 -39.52
CA GLY A 207 -3.80 16.78 -40.19
C GLY A 207 -4.38 16.43 -41.55
N ASN A 208 -4.70 15.15 -41.82
CA ASN A 208 -5.28 14.72 -43.08
C ASN A 208 -6.79 14.63 -43.00
#